data_e7c5283b9f93143200cc97c72857f3ec
#
_entry.id   e7c5283b9f93143200cc97c72857f3ec
#
_cell.length_a   1.000
_cell.length_b   1.000
_cell.length_c   1.000
_cell.angle_alpha   90.00
_cell.angle_beta   90.00
_cell.angle_gamma   90.00
#
_symmetry.space_group_name_H-M   'P 1'
#
loop_
_entity.id
_entity.type
_entity.pdbx_description
1 polymer ?
#
loop_
_entity_poly.entity_id
_entity_poly.type
_entity_poly.pdbx_seq_one_letter_code
_entity_poly.pdbx_strand_id
1 'polypeptide(L)'
;MTEYPMSSSSDQHEPAGNDEPSELTPSCIGSTGSSFSGGLIDHNPPQEDKNCKYTNNFFKEAQFSPDGTTIVTHNNDGCLRTFVLPQDLLDESEHPHHLAPYSVLTSPTNVQSYALYPGFSLHDLSTTLVLSAPVDQPLRLTNAMDSSFTHATYPYIHTKTEAYIAPNSLAFHSDGSHFVAGSHGAVSIFDTSRISEGPVAKHITKPKDPKMAATSMRDGGLIMSLDISNDGFLAAGSSNRTVGVFSSSGHGPCETAFSVAPTHGDPEASTYSGTGITSLAWTPDGTYLLVGERQSDGIHVYDVRNRLKRLAWLAGRNALTTQRLGISTVPTQSGLEVWAGGMDGVVRMWQNPGLLEGMQKPNGELEGMHGDAVSSAVWHPGGAVMATCSGQRRFDDDDDDEEDDNTTRRDNSLKVWTV
;
A
#
# COMPACT_ATOMS: atom_id res chain seq x y z
N MET A 1 -11.53 -77.00 28.15
CA MET A 1 -10.24 -76.34 28.37
C MET A 1 -9.57 -76.26 27.03
N THR A 2 -9.64 -75.09 26.39
CA THR A 2 -8.94 -74.81 25.13
C THR A 2 -8.53 -73.33 25.18
N GLU A 3 -7.24 -73.17 25.40
CA GLU A 3 -6.58 -71.87 25.45
C GLU A 3 -6.47 -71.26 24.01
N TYR A 4 -6.78 -69.97 23.86
CA TYR A 4 -6.47 -69.19 22.67
C TYR A 4 -5.27 -68.27 22.97
N PRO A 5 -4.29 -68.17 22.09
CA PRO A 5 -3.17 -67.27 22.29
C PRO A 5 -3.56 -65.83 21.85
N MET A 6 -3.25 -64.86 22.69
CA MET A 6 -3.29 -63.39 22.36
C MET A 6 -2.10 -63.03 21.47
N SER A 7 -2.37 -62.53 20.31
CA SER A 7 -1.38 -61.86 19.47
C SER A 7 -1.33 -60.38 19.80
N SER A 8 -0.21 -59.90 20.31
CA SER A 8 0.11 -58.49 20.49
C SER A 8 0.60 -57.91 19.15
N SER A 9 -0.20 -57.08 18.50
CA SER A 9 0.25 -56.21 17.43
C SER A 9 0.70 -54.89 18.04
N SER A 10 2.00 -54.61 18.00
CA SER A 10 2.60 -53.31 18.28
C SER A 10 2.45 -52.44 17.03
N ASP A 11 1.44 -51.56 17.01
CA ASP A 11 1.38 -50.48 16.06
C ASP A 11 2.48 -49.46 16.40
N GLN A 12 3.53 -49.44 15.59
CA GLN A 12 4.51 -48.38 15.57
C GLN A 12 3.87 -47.20 14.81
N HIS A 13 3.49 -46.15 15.54
CA HIS A 13 3.23 -44.84 14.97
C HIS A 13 4.57 -44.32 14.42
N GLU A 14 4.68 -44.23 13.11
CA GLU A 14 5.68 -43.40 12.44
C GLU A 14 5.39 -41.93 12.78
N PRO A 15 6.40 -41.13 13.17
CA PRO A 15 6.20 -39.69 13.34
C PRO A 15 5.91 -39.07 11.97
N ALA A 16 4.86 -38.26 11.93
CA ALA A 16 4.50 -37.41 10.79
C ALA A 16 5.75 -36.67 10.29
N GLY A 17 5.96 -36.73 8.98
CA GLY A 17 7.08 -36.06 8.32
C GLY A 17 7.10 -34.58 8.67
N ASN A 18 8.29 -34.07 8.96
CA ASN A 18 8.58 -32.66 8.97
C ASN A 18 8.36 -32.17 7.51
N ASP A 19 7.24 -31.50 7.26
CA ASP A 19 7.11 -30.64 6.10
C ASP A 19 8.11 -29.49 6.29
N GLU A 20 9.27 -29.58 5.67
CA GLU A 20 10.15 -28.44 5.50
C GLU A 20 9.36 -27.37 4.74
N PRO A 21 9.41 -26.09 5.19
CA PRO A 21 8.75 -25.01 4.46
C PRO A 21 9.28 -25.00 3.02
N SER A 22 8.40 -25.13 2.04
CA SER A 22 8.75 -25.02 0.62
C SER A 22 9.44 -23.67 0.43
N GLU A 23 10.70 -23.67 -0.03
CA GLU A 23 11.39 -22.42 -0.40
C GLU A 23 10.55 -21.72 -1.46
N LEU A 24 10.08 -20.51 -1.12
CA LEU A 24 9.40 -19.62 -2.05
C LEU A 24 10.44 -19.13 -3.07
N THR A 25 10.36 -19.63 -4.29
CA THR A 25 11.28 -19.22 -5.37
C THR A 25 10.55 -18.29 -6.35
N PRO A 26 10.71 -16.95 -6.22
CA PRO A 26 10.05 -16.03 -7.11
C PRO A 26 10.67 -16.07 -8.51
N SER A 27 9.82 -16.11 -9.55
CA SER A 27 10.23 -15.99 -10.93
C SER A 27 9.72 -14.68 -11.52
N CYS A 28 10.61 -13.84 -12.04
CA CYS A 28 10.24 -12.57 -12.68
C CYS A 28 9.68 -12.86 -14.08
N ILE A 29 8.40 -12.54 -14.27
CA ILE A 29 7.70 -12.75 -15.56
C ILE A 29 7.44 -11.44 -16.32
N GLY A 30 7.58 -10.28 -15.69
CA GLY A 30 7.43 -8.97 -16.32
C GLY A 30 8.29 -7.90 -15.64
N SER A 31 8.88 -6.98 -16.42
CA SER A 31 9.75 -5.94 -15.87
C SER A 31 9.79 -4.68 -16.75
N THR A 32 9.93 -3.52 -16.12
CA THR A 32 10.27 -2.24 -16.81
C THR A 32 11.77 -2.08 -17.06
N GLY A 33 12.60 -3.05 -16.65
CA GLY A 33 14.05 -2.91 -16.57
C GLY A 33 14.52 -2.29 -15.25
N SER A 34 15.82 -2.31 -14.98
CA SER A 34 16.39 -1.84 -13.71
C SER A 34 16.50 -0.31 -13.58
N SER A 35 16.29 0.42 -14.67
CA SER A 35 16.44 1.88 -14.71
C SER A 35 15.30 2.50 -15.52
N PHE A 36 14.21 2.83 -14.83
CA PHE A 36 13.04 3.41 -15.47
C PHE A 36 13.13 4.94 -15.53
N SER A 37 13.11 5.51 -16.74
CA SER A 37 13.23 6.95 -16.99
C SER A 37 11.87 7.69 -17.10
N GLY A 38 10.78 6.95 -17.30
CA GLY A 38 9.42 7.52 -17.24
C GLY A 38 8.79 7.98 -18.56
N GLY A 39 9.36 7.71 -19.71
CA GLY A 39 8.74 8.06 -21.02
C GLY A 39 7.68 7.05 -21.48
N LEU A 40 6.72 7.51 -22.30
CA LEU A 40 6.00 6.62 -23.22
C LEU A 40 7.00 6.01 -24.21
N ILE A 41 6.69 4.84 -24.76
CA ILE A 41 7.49 4.29 -25.88
C ILE A 41 7.29 5.22 -27.08
N ASP A 42 8.15 6.23 -27.21
CA ASP A 42 8.30 6.89 -28.47
C ASP A 42 9.29 6.05 -29.31
N HIS A 43 8.91 5.70 -30.51
CA HIS A 43 9.75 4.94 -31.46
C HIS A 43 11.02 5.72 -31.91
N ASN A 44 11.20 6.93 -31.35
CA ASN A 44 12.44 7.69 -31.41
C ASN A 44 13.01 7.80 -30.00
N PRO A 45 14.24 7.30 -29.74
CA PRO A 45 14.87 7.53 -28.44
C PRO A 45 14.94 9.05 -28.20
N PRO A 46 14.53 9.53 -27.03
CA PRO A 46 14.61 10.96 -26.75
C PRO A 46 16.06 11.39 -26.87
N GLN A 47 16.32 12.45 -27.65
CA GLN A 47 17.58 13.17 -27.52
C GLN A 47 17.74 13.52 -26.05
N GLU A 48 18.87 13.16 -25.45
CA GLU A 48 19.20 13.43 -24.06
C GLU A 48 18.89 14.91 -23.77
N ASP A 49 17.72 15.13 -23.17
CA ASP A 49 17.33 16.47 -22.73
C ASP A 49 18.15 16.78 -21.47
N LYS A 50 19.30 17.45 -21.70
CA LYS A 50 20.28 17.85 -20.67
C LYS A 50 19.69 18.73 -19.55
N ASN A 51 18.38 19.03 -19.61
CA ASN A 51 17.63 19.79 -18.62
C ASN A 51 16.66 18.94 -17.79
N CYS A 52 16.60 17.61 -17.96
CA CYS A 52 15.78 16.76 -17.12
C CYS A 52 16.43 16.65 -15.73
N LYS A 53 15.92 17.44 -14.78
CA LYS A 53 16.36 17.50 -13.38
C LYS A 53 16.17 16.21 -12.58
N TYR A 54 15.60 15.16 -13.17
CA TYR A 54 15.26 13.91 -12.50
C TYR A 54 15.97 12.74 -13.18
N THR A 55 17.21 12.52 -12.84
CA THR A 55 17.98 11.35 -13.27
C THR A 55 17.50 10.04 -12.65
N ASN A 56 16.58 10.10 -11.67
CA ASN A 56 16.04 8.94 -10.96
C ASN A 56 14.53 9.08 -10.73
N ASN A 57 13.73 8.41 -11.57
CA ASN A 57 12.27 8.42 -11.48
C ASN A 57 11.76 7.14 -10.79
N PHE A 58 11.99 7.01 -9.49
CA PHE A 58 11.59 5.84 -8.72
C PHE A 58 10.07 5.72 -8.53
N PHE A 59 9.64 4.51 -8.26
CA PHE A 59 8.23 4.19 -7.98
C PHE A 59 7.92 4.41 -6.51
N LYS A 60 6.92 5.25 -6.22
CA LYS A 60 6.44 5.50 -4.85
C LYS A 60 5.39 4.48 -4.42
N GLU A 61 4.53 4.07 -5.35
CA GLU A 61 3.40 3.18 -5.09
C GLU A 61 2.93 2.52 -6.37
N ALA A 62 2.41 1.29 -6.26
CA ALA A 62 1.72 0.57 -7.32
C ALA A 62 0.43 -0.02 -6.79
N GLN A 63 -0.61 -0.07 -7.62
CA GLN A 63 -1.90 -0.71 -7.33
C GLN A 63 -2.35 -1.50 -8.55
N PHE A 64 -2.86 -2.72 -8.34
CA PHE A 64 -3.60 -3.43 -9.39
C PHE A 64 -4.99 -2.83 -9.57
N SER A 65 -5.47 -2.82 -10.81
CA SER A 65 -6.88 -2.58 -11.08
C SER A 65 -7.73 -3.71 -10.50
N PRO A 66 -8.98 -3.44 -10.09
CA PRO A 66 -9.87 -4.46 -9.55
C PRO A 66 -10.10 -5.67 -10.45
N ASP A 67 -10.04 -5.49 -11.78
CA ASP A 67 -10.14 -6.57 -12.76
C ASP A 67 -8.81 -7.30 -13.01
N GLY A 68 -7.72 -6.88 -12.37
CA GLY A 68 -6.39 -7.48 -12.47
C GLY A 68 -5.64 -7.21 -13.78
N THR A 69 -6.25 -6.55 -14.75
CA THR A 69 -5.67 -6.39 -16.09
C THR A 69 -4.57 -5.33 -16.17
N THR A 70 -4.50 -4.46 -15.17
CA THR A 70 -3.71 -3.23 -15.24
C THR A 70 -3.03 -2.92 -13.91
N ILE A 71 -1.82 -2.37 -13.97
CA ILE A 71 -1.12 -1.80 -12.82
C ILE A 71 -1.04 -0.29 -13.01
N VAL A 72 -1.46 0.48 -12.02
CA VAL A 72 -1.28 1.93 -12.00
C VAL A 72 -0.23 2.28 -10.95
N THR A 73 0.75 3.08 -11.35
CA THR A 73 1.86 3.48 -10.49
C THR A 73 1.90 4.99 -10.29
N HIS A 74 2.40 5.39 -9.12
CA HIS A 74 2.77 6.77 -8.82
C HIS A 74 4.30 6.87 -8.73
N ASN A 75 4.88 7.75 -9.54
CA ASN A 75 6.32 7.91 -9.66
C ASN A 75 6.82 9.21 -8.99
N ASN A 76 8.14 9.35 -8.89
CA ASN A 76 8.77 10.50 -8.23
C ASN A 76 8.57 11.82 -8.99
N ASP A 77 8.40 11.78 -10.30
CA ASP A 77 8.05 12.94 -11.14
C ASP A 77 6.63 13.46 -10.92
N GLY A 78 5.85 12.81 -10.04
CA GLY A 78 4.48 13.20 -9.71
C GLY A 78 3.44 12.77 -10.75
N CYS A 79 3.84 11.97 -11.75
CA CYS A 79 2.93 11.41 -12.74
C CYS A 79 2.35 10.07 -12.28
N LEU A 80 1.16 9.75 -12.76
CA LEU A 80 0.59 8.40 -12.69
C LEU A 80 0.80 7.69 -14.03
N ARG A 81 1.16 6.42 -13.99
CA ARG A 81 1.39 5.60 -15.18
C ARG A 81 0.56 4.34 -15.13
N THR A 82 -0.02 4.01 -16.26
CA THR A 82 -0.86 2.83 -16.44
C THR A 82 -0.10 1.79 -17.26
N PHE A 83 0.07 0.60 -16.71
CA PHE A 83 0.70 -0.55 -17.37
C PHE A 83 -0.37 -1.62 -17.58
N VAL A 84 -0.70 -1.91 -18.83
CA VAL A 84 -1.59 -3.02 -19.19
C VAL A 84 -0.77 -4.30 -19.22
N LEU A 85 -1.23 -5.32 -18.50
CA LEU A 85 -0.53 -6.60 -18.48
C LEU A 85 -0.73 -7.37 -19.78
N PRO A 86 0.31 -8.01 -20.31
CA PRO A 86 0.19 -8.87 -21.47
C PRO A 86 -0.77 -10.05 -21.19
N GLN A 87 -1.53 -10.47 -22.20
CA GLN A 87 -2.45 -11.62 -22.07
C GLN A 87 -1.71 -12.95 -21.92
N ASP A 88 -0.51 -13.01 -22.44
CA ASP A 88 0.43 -14.14 -22.40
C ASP A 88 1.44 -14.04 -21.25
N LEU A 89 1.17 -13.19 -20.24
CA LEU A 89 2.08 -12.93 -19.11
C LEU A 89 2.50 -14.20 -18.36
N LEU A 90 1.64 -15.20 -18.29
CA LEU A 90 1.88 -16.47 -17.58
C LEU A 90 2.42 -17.58 -18.49
N ASP A 91 2.58 -17.31 -19.80
CA ASP A 91 3.15 -18.27 -20.71
C ASP A 91 4.67 -18.41 -20.46
N GLU A 92 5.20 -19.61 -20.63
CA GLU A 92 6.62 -19.86 -20.46
C GLU A 92 7.44 -19.01 -21.42
N SER A 93 8.36 -18.19 -20.88
CA SER A 93 9.24 -17.33 -21.66
C SER A 93 10.67 -17.37 -21.12
N GLU A 94 11.68 -17.36 -22.00
CA GLU A 94 13.10 -17.30 -21.59
C GLU A 94 13.46 -15.98 -20.89
N HIS A 95 12.69 -14.92 -21.14
CA HIS A 95 12.94 -13.60 -20.57
C HIS A 95 11.64 -12.96 -20.07
N PRO A 96 11.70 -12.12 -19.01
CA PRO A 96 10.54 -11.37 -18.54
C PRO A 96 9.94 -10.49 -19.66
N HIS A 97 8.59 -10.41 -19.69
CA HIS A 97 7.91 -9.47 -20.58
C HIS A 97 8.33 -8.04 -20.28
N HIS A 98 8.64 -7.27 -21.33
CA HIS A 98 8.93 -5.85 -21.15
C HIS A 98 7.65 -5.06 -20.87
N LEU A 99 7.56 -4.46 -19.69
CA LEU A 99 6.44 -3.63 -19.29
C LEU A 99 6.70 -2.16 -19.65
N ALA A 100 5.87 -1.64 -20.53
CA ALA A 100 5.92 -0.24 -20.91
C ALA A 100 4.63 0.47 -20.51
N PRO A 101 4.68 1.77 -20.10
CA PRO A 101 3.47 2.50 -19.78
C PRO A 101 2.60 2.65 -21.04
N TYR A 102 1.33 2.21 -20.90
CA TYR A 102 0.31 2.41 -21.92
C TYR A 102 -0.16 3.87 -21.97
N SER A 103 -0.31 4.48 -20.79
CA SER A 103 -0.74 5.86 -20.62
C SER A 103 0.05 6.53 -19.50
N VAL A 104 0.29 7.83 -19.65
CA VAL A 104 0.88 8.68 -18.64
C VAL A 104 -0.06 9.84 -18.35
N LEU A 105 -0.53 9.91 -17.12
CA LEU A 105 -1.35 11.00 -16.62
C LEU A 105 -0.42 12.03 -15.99
N THR A 106 -0.11 13.07 -16.77
CA THR A 106 0.71 14.19 -16.34
C THR A 106 -0.13 15.22 -15.59
N SER A 107 0.45 15.83 -14.59
CA SER A 107 -0.17 16.95 -13.86
C SER A 107 0.80 18.14 -13.84
N PRO A 108 0.30 19.38 -13.96
CA PRO A 108 1.14 20.58 -13.82
C PRO A 108 1.82 20.69 -12.45
N THR A 109 1.28 20.01 -11.46
CA THR A 109 1.79 19.95 -10.08
C THR A 109 1.86 18.51 -9.62
N ASN A 110 2.68 18.23 -8.60
CA ASN A 110 2.82 16.88 -8.07
C ASN A 110 1.46 16.31 -7.61
N VAL A 111 1.18 15.07 -7.98
CA VAL A 111 0.08 14.30 -7.41
C VAL A 111 0.48 13.86 -6.00
N GLN A 112 -0.35 14.16 -5.00
CA GLN A 112 -0.08 13.83 -3.60
C GLN A 112 -0.54 12.42 -3.22
N SER A 113 -1.68 12.00 -3.75
CA SER A 113 -2.28 10.69 -3.56
C SER A 113 -3.20 10.32 -4.71
N TYR A 114 -3.49 9.05 -4.88
CA TYR A 114 -4.43 8.55 -5.88
C TYR A 114 -5.18 7.34 -5.35
N ALA A 115 -6.29 6.99 -6.00
CA ALA A 115 -7.06 5.78 -5.75
C ALA A 115 -7.72 5.31 -7.05
N LEU A 116 -7.76 4.00 -7.27
CA LEU A 116 -8.44 3.40 -8.41
C LEU A 116 -9.93 3.27 -8.16
N TYR A 117 -10.74 3.49 -9.20
CA TYR A 117 -12.17 3.29 -9.11
C TYR A 117 -12.50 1.79 -8.90
N PRO A 118 -13.35 1.43 -7.94
CA PRO A 118 -13.61 0.02 -7.61
C PRO A 118 -14.21 -0.81 -8.75
N GLY A 119 -14.93 -0.17 -9.66
CA GLY A 119 -15.47 -0.79 -10.87
C GLY A 119 -14.54 -0.73 -12.08
N PHE A 120 -13.26 -0.43 -11.90
CA PHE A 120 -12.30 -0.36 -13.02
C PHE A 120 -12.25 -1.67 -13.79
N SER A 121 -12.52 -1.62 -15.11
CA SER A 121 -12.47 -2.77 -15.99
C SER A 121 -12.09 -2.38 -17.41
N LEU A 122 -11.13 -3.10 -18.01
CA LEU A 122 -10.78 -2.92 -19.42
C LEU A 122 -11.88 -3.37 -20.39
N HIS A 123 -12.88 -4.14 -19.93
CA HIS A 123 -14.07 -4.48 -20.74
C HIS A 123 -14.97 -3.27 -20.98
N ASP A 124 -14.94 -2.29 -20.08
CA ASP A 124 -15.66 -1.03 -20.21
C ASP A 124 -14.72 0.14 -19.92
N LEU A 125 -14.17 0.72 -20.97
CA LEU A 125 -13.22 1.84 -20.86
C LEU A 125 -13.80 3.08 -20.18
N SER A 126 -15.12 3.21 -20.02
CA SER A 126 -15.73 4.30 -19.26
C SER A 126 -15.51 4.17 -17.75
N THR A 127 -15.21 2.97 -17.28
CA THR A 127 -14.96 2.65 -15.87
C THR A 127 -13.48 2.65 -15.50
N THR A 128 -12.57 2.78 -16.48
CA THR A 128 -11.11 2.80 -16.22
C THR A 128 -10.67 4.11 -15.60
N LEU A 129 -11.22 4.42 -14.42
CA LEU A 129 -11.04 5.73 -13.78
C LEU A 129 -10.02 5.67 -12.64
N VAL A 130 -9.25 6.76 -12.53
CA VAL A 130 -8.34 7.02 -11.42
C VAL A 130 -8.66 8.39 -10.82
N LEU A 131 -8.84 8.41 -9.51
CA LEU A 131 -8.96 9.62 -8.71
C LEU A 131 -7.57 10.08 -8.31
N SER A 132 -7.24 11.34 -8.55
CA SER A 132 -5.95 11.94 -8.20
C SER A 132 -6.11 13.24 -7.44
N ALA A 133 -5.13 13.52 -6.58
CA ALA A 133 -5.05 14.72 -5.75
C ALA A 133 -3.82 15.55 -6.13
N PRO A 134 -3.87 16.35 -7.21
CA PRO A 134 -2.78 17.25 -7.53
C PRO A 134 -2.74 18.45 -6.56
N VAL A 135 -1.53 18.90 -6.25
CA VAL A 135 -1.32 20.06 -5.36
C VAL A 135 -1.87 21.32 -6.02
N ASP A 136 -2.52 22.20 -5.22
CA ASP A 136 -3.11 23.46 -5.65
C ASP A 136 -4.15 23.35 -6.78
N GLN A 137 -4.81 22.21 -6.90
CA GLN A 137 -5.86 21.95 -7.88
C GLN A 137 -7.03 21.17 -7.24
N PRO A 138 -8.22 21.14 -7.91
CA PRO A 138 -9.30 20.25 -7.48
C PRO A 138 -8.89 18.78 -7.64
N LEU A 139 -9.50 17.89 -6.85
CA LEU A 139 -9.40 16.47 -7.08
C LEU A 139 -9.95 16.12 -8.45
N ARG A 140 -9.32 15.20 -9.16
CA ARG A 140 -9.70 14.83 -10.53
C ARG A 140 -9.97 13.33 -10.64
N LEU A 141 -11.11 13.00 -11.21
CA LEU A 141 -11.42 11.66 -11.67
C LEU A 141 -11.15 11.62 -13.18
N THR A 142 -10.08 10.94 -13.58
CA THR A 142 -9.56 10.94 -14.95
C THR A 142 -9.56 9.52 -15.49
N ASN A 143 -9.74 9.35 -16.80
CA ASN A 143 -9.58 8.04 -17.42
C ASN A 143 -8.11 7.63 -17.42
N ALA A 144 -7.81 6.45 -16.89
CA ALA A 144 -6.45 5.92 -16.78
C ALA A 144 -5.86 5.48 -18.13
N MET A 145 -6.72 5.18 -19.12
CA MET A 145 -6.33 4.76 -20.46
C MET A 145 -6.20 5.95 -21.40
N ASP A 146 -6.94 7.04 -21.14
CA ASP A 146 -6.91 8.28 -21.93
C ASP A 146 -6.77 9.49 -21.00
N SER A 147 -5.54 9.94 -20.79
CA SER A 147 -5.21 11.06 -19.91
C SER A 147 -5.78 12.41 -20.38
N SER A 148 -6.24 12.51 -21.62
CA SER A 148 -6.89 13.73 -22.16
C SER A 148 -8.30 13.92 -21.63
N PHE A 149 -8.93 12.86 -21.13
CA PHE A 149 -10.32 12.87 -20.68
C PHE A 149 -10.43 12.91 -19.15
N THR A 150 -10.86 14.04 -18.61
CA THR A 150 -11.24 14.20 -17.20
C THR A 150 -12.74 13.98 -17.06
N HIS A 151 -13.14 12.93 -16.35
CA HIS A 151 -14.53 12.56 -16.11
C HIS A 151 -15.22 13.53 -15.15
N ALA A 152 -14.57 13.86 -14.03
CA ALA A 152 -15.14 14.71 -13.00
C ALA A 152 -14.03 15.47 -12.22
N THR A 153 -14.42 16.59 -11.63
CA THR A 153 -13.57 17.35 -10.70
C THR A 153 -14.33 17.63 -9.42
N TYR A 154 -13.61 17.62 -8.28
CA TYR A 154 -14.21 17.88 -6.96
C TYR A 154 -13.39 18.95 -6.25
N PRO A 155 -13.93 20.15 -6.02
CA PRO A 155 -13.23 21.20 -5.31
C PRO A 155 -13.11 20.85 -3.83
N TYR A 156 -11.88 20.73 -3.36
CA TYR A 156 -11.57 20.60 -1.95
C TYR A 156 -10.85 21.86 -1.48
N ILE A 157 -11.60 22.78 -0.89
CA ILE A 157 -11.14 24.14 -0.61
C ILE A 157 -11.11 24.39 0.90
N HIS A 158 -10.04 25.05 1.34
CA HIS A 158 -9.92 25.52 2.71
C HIS A 158 -10.76 26.78 2.91
N THR A 159 -11.73 26.73 3.82
CA THR A 159 -12.77 27.76 4.00
C THR A 159 -12.28 29.16 4.34
N LYS A 160 -11.04 29.31 4.84
CA LYS A 160 -10.50 30.62 5.22
C LYS A 160 -9.52 31.21 4.22
N THR A 161 -8.75 30.35 3.53
CA THR A 161 -7.68 30.77 2.63
C THR A 161 -8.07 30.64 1.17
N GLU A 162 -9.21 29.98 0.90
CA GLU A 162 -9.72 29.66 -0.45
C GLU A 162 -8.72 28.85 -1.30
N ALA A 163 -7.65 28.35 -0.67
CA ALA A 163 -6.68 27.48 -1.32
C ALA A 163 -7.21 26.06 -1.47
N TYR A 164 -6.85 25.39 -2.56
CA TYR A 164 -7.13 23.97 -2.73
C TYR A 164 -6.35 23.13 -1.70
N ILE A 165 -6.98 22.11 -1.19
CA ILE A 165 -6.38 21.12 -0.28
C ILE A 165 -6.06 19.89 -1.10
N ALA A 166 -4.78 19.48 -1.14
CA ALA A 166 -4.37 18.19 -1.67
C ALA A 166 -4.34 17.18 -0.53
N PRO A 167 -5.27 16.19 -0.48
CA PRO A 167 -5.26 15.14 0.53
C PRO A 167 -4.05 14.22 0.37
N ASN A 168 -3.53 13.74 1.52
CA ASN A 168 -2.39 12.83 1.57
C ASN A 168 -2.78 11.35 1.36
N SER A 169 -4.07 11.07 1.42
CA SER A 169 -4.64 9.73 1.22
C SER A 169 -6.04 9.83 0.63
N LEU A 170 -6.37 8.88 -0.22
CA LEU A 170 -7.65 8.71 -0.88
C LEU A 170 -8.08 7.25 -0.78
N ALA A 171 -9.37 6.99 -0.59
CA ALA A 171 -9.95 5.66 -0.63
C ALA A 171 -11.37 5.73 -1.18
N PHE A 172 -11.74 4.84 -2.10
CA PHE A 172 -13.12 4.69 -2.55
C PHE A 172 -13.91 3.78 -1.61
N HIS A 173 -15.21 4.01 -1.50
CA HIS A 173 -16.15 2.99 -1.05
C HIS A 173 -16.19 1.86 -2.08
N SER A 174 -16.45 0.64 -1.64
CA SER A 174 -16.43 -0.56 -2.50
C SER A 174 -17.43 -0.50 -3.67
N ASP A 175 -18.51 0.24 -3.51
CA ASP A 175 -19.53 0.47 -4.54
C ASP A 175 -19.21 1.64 -5.50
N GLY A 176 -18.12 2.37 -5.25
CA GLY A 176 -17.69 3.53 -6.04
C GLY A 176 -18.60 4.76 -5.92
N SER A 177 -19.63 4.73 -5.10
CA SER A 177 -20.59 5.85 -4.93
C SER A 177 -19.97 7.06 -4.22
N HIS A 178 -19.01 6.80 -3.33
CA HIS A 178 -18.34 7.82 -2.54
C HIS A 178 -16.83 7.55 -2.49
N PHE A 179 -16.07 8.58 -2.16
CA PHE A 179 -14.67 8.45 -1.78
C PHE A 179 -14.33 9.30 -0.56
N VAL A 180 -13.30 8.89 0.15
CA VAL A 180 -12.79 9.55 1.35
C VAL A 180 -11.46 10.19 1.05
N ALA A 181 -11.27 11.40 1.55
CA ALA A 181 -10.05 12.19 1.41
C ALA A 181 -9.49 12.53 2.79
N GLY A 182 -8.27 12.06 3.07
CA GLY A 182 -7.53 12.35 4.30
C GLY A 182 -6.58 13.52 4.12
N SER A 183 -6.79 14.58 4.90
CA SER A 183 -6.01 15.82 4.84
C SER A 183 -5.47 16.23 6.21
N HIS A 184 -4.88 17.41 6.30
CA HIS A 184 -4.42 17.95 7.57
C HIS A 184 -5.61 18.19 8.53
N GLY A 185 -5.66 17.43 9.62
CA GLY A 185 -6.67 17.57 10.66
C GLY A 185 -8.11 17.29 10.23
N ALA A 186 -8.33 16.58 9.12
CA ALA A 186 -9.67 16.25 8.65
C ALA A 186 -9.74 14.99 7.78
N VAL A 187 -10.87 14.28 7.92
CA VAL A 187 -11.35 13.23 7.01
C VAL A 187 -12.61 13.76 6.34
N SER A 188 -12.65 13.76 5.02
CA SER A 188 -13.76 14.33 4.23
C SER A 188 -14.30 13.30 3.27
N ILE A 189 -15.62 13.23 3.14
CA ILE A 189 -16.33 12.28 2.28
C ILE A 189 -16.94 13.05 1.11
N PHE A 190 -16.76 12.53 -0.10
CA PHE A 190 -17.29 13.07 -1.34
C PHE A 190 -18.24 12.07 -1.99
N ASP A 191 -19.30 12.55 -2.59
CA ASP A 191 -20.19 11.80 -3.43
C ASP A 191 -19.74 11.90 -4.89
N THR A 192 -19.47 10.77 -5.53
CA THR A 192 -18.95 10.72 -6.91
C THR A 192 -19.94 11.27 -7.94
N SER A 193 -21.23 11.25 -7.65
CA SER A 193 -22.28 11.82 -8.52
C SER A 193 -22.38 13.35 -8.47
N ARG A 194 -21.83 13.97 -7.42
CA ARG A 194 -21.90 15.41 -7.18
C ARG A 194 -20.69 16.13 -7.78
N ILE A 195 -20.59 16.08 -9.10
CA ILE A 195 -19.51 16.68 -9.88
C ILE A 195 -19.44 18.19 -9.62
N SER A 196 -18.22 18.72 -9.46
CA SER A 196 -17.94 20.12 -9.17
C SER A 196 -18.47 20.62 -7.81
N GLU A 197 -18.81 19.70 -6.90
CA GLU A 197 -19.20 20.03 -5.54
C GLU A 197 -18.11 19.61 -4.52
N GLY A 198 -18.14 20.25 -3.35
CA GLY A 198 -17.25 19.91 -2.22
C GLY A 198 -17.71 18.68 -1.45
N PRO A 199 -17.02 18.36 -0.34
CA PRO A 199 -17.34 17.17 0.45
C PRO A 199 -18.76 17.24 1.04
N VAL A 200 -19.47 16.10 1.02
CA VAL A 200 -20.82 15.94 1.62
C VAL A 200 -20.75 15.78 3.14
N ALA A 201 -19.64 15.28 3.67
CA ALA A 201 -19.40 15.19 5.10
C ALA A 201 -17.91 15.47 5.41
N LYS A 202 -17.65 16.01 6.60
CA LYS A 202 -16.29 16.32 7.05
C LYS A 202 -16.15 16.10 8.55
N HIS A 203 -15.23 15.21 8.93
CA HIS A 203 -14.82 14.99 10.30
C HIS A 203 -13.55 15.78 10.61
N ILE A 204 -13.65 16.71 11.56
CA ILE A 204 -12.48 17.46 12.05
C ILE A 204 -11.81 16.60 13.13
N THR A 205 -10.58 16.18 12.90
CA THR A 205 -9.84 15.30 13.83
C THR A 205 -9.29 16.06 15.04
N LYS A 206 -9.16 17.39 14.96
CA LYS A 206 -8.79 18.27 16.08
C LYS A 206 -9.93 19.21 16.43
N PRO A 207 -10.90 18.81 17.27
CA PRO A 207 -12.00 19.69 17.64
C PRO A 207 -11.50 20.87 18.47
N LYS A 208 -12.14 22.04 18.26
CA LYS A 208 -11.82 23.27 19.02
C LYS A 208 -12.28 23.18 20.46
N ASP A 209 -13.37 22.47 20.74
CA ASP A 209 -13.92 22.28 22.08
C ASP A 209 -13.44 20.95 22.68
N PRO A 210 -12.70 20.99 23.82
CA PRO A 210 -12.26 19.77 24.50
C PRO A 210 -13.40 18.85 24.93
N LYS A 211 -14.62 19.38 25.11
CA LYS A 211 -15.81 18.57 25.48
C LYS A 211 -16.31 17.70 24.32
N MET A 212 -16.10 18.12 23.09
CA MET A 212 -16.41 17.31 21.90
C MET A 212 -15.36 16.22 21.62
N ALA A 213 -14.32 16.21 22.37
CA ALA A 213 -13.16 15.38 22.15
C ALA A 213 -13.30 13.92 22.64
N ALA A 214 -14.41 13.55 23.26
CA ALA A 214 -14.64 12.16 23.70
C ALA A 214 -14.91 11.20 22.53
N THR A 215 -15.30 11.73 21.37
CA THR A 215 -15.72 10.98 20.17
C THR A 215 -14.89 11.34 18.93
N SER A 216 -13.78 12.02 19.08
CA SER A 216 -12.95 12.45 17.94
C SER A 216 -11.51 11.99 18.10
N MET A 217 -10.85 11.83 16.99
CA MET A 217 -9.46 11.38 16.85
C MET A 217 -8.43 12.29 17.54
N ARG A 218 -8.80 13.38 18.19
CA ARG A 218 -7.96 14.37 18.91
C ARG A 218 -6.58 14.63 18.32
N ASP A 219 -6.48 14.58 17.01
CA ASP A 219 -5.23 14.66 16.30
C ASP A 219 -5.28 15.73 15.22
N GLY A 220 -4.34 16.65 15.24
CA GLY A 220 -4.18 17.69 14.21
C GLY A 220 -3.16 17.30 13.14
N GLY A 221 -2.73 16.04 13.06
CA GLY A 221 -1.76 15.57 12.08
C GLY A 221 -2.31 15.44 10.66
N LEU A 222 -1.42 15.11 9.73
CA LEU A 222 -1.78 14.75 8.37
C LEU A 222 -2.38 13.34 8.37
N ILE A 223 -3.56 13.14 7.76
CA ILE A 223 -4.12 11.81 7.54
C ILE A 223 -3.40 11.19 6.35
N MET A 224 -2.45 10.30 6.65
CA MET A 224 -1.49 9.76 5.68
C MET A 224 -1.97 8.47 5.03
N SER A 225 -2.87 7.73 5.68
CA SER A 225 -3.42 6.48 5.16
C SER A 225 -4.88 6.34 5.54
N LEU A 226 -5.65 5.79 4.62
CA LEU A 226 -7.05 5.44 4.76
C LEU A 226 -7.24 4.03 4.25
N ASP A 227 -8.07 3.25 4.95
CA ASP A 227 -8.53 1.96 4.46
C ASP A 227 -9.95 1.67 4.96
N ILE A 228 -10.76 1.01 4.14
CA ILE A 228 -12.16 0.71 4.44
C ILE A 228 -12.34 -0.80 4.47
N SER A 229 -12.80 -1.32 5.62
CA SER A 229 -13.09 -2.75 5.76
C SER A 229 -14.35 -3.16 4.97
N ASN A 230 -14.47 -4.45 4.67
CA ASN A 230 -15.66 -5.00 4.04
C ASN A 230 -16.94 -4.81 4.86
N ASP A 231 -16.81 -4.68 6.19
CA ASP A 231 -17.91 -4.40 7.11
C ASP A 231 -18.26 -2.90 7.19
N GLY A 232 -17.59 -2.06 6.42
CA GLY A 232 -17.86 -0.63 6.33
C GLY A 232 -17.28 0.19 7.49
N PHE A 233 -16.15 -0.24 8.09
CA PHE A 233 -15.37 0.60 8.98
C PHE A 233 -14.23 1.29 8.23
N LEU A 234 -14.16 2.60 8.36
CA LEU A 234 -13.04 3.39 7.83
C LEU A 234 -11.98 3.56 8.91
N ALA A 235 -10.76 3.12 8.64
CA ALA A 235 -9.58 3.46 9.44
C ALA A 235 -8.85 4.66 8.81
N ALA A 236 -8.47 5.62 9.66
CA ALA A 236 -7.71 6.82 9.27
C ALA A 236 -6.46 6.95 10.14
N GLY A 237 -5.28 6.84 9.53
CA GLY A 237 -3.98 6.91 10.19
C GLY A 237 -3.30 8.25 10.03
N SER A 238 -2.81 8.82 11.13
CA SER A 238 -2.19 10.14 11.14
C SER A 238 -0.67 10.11 11.25
N SER A 239 -0.05 11.19 10.81
CA SER A 239 1.39 11.45 10.99
C SER A 239 1.79 11.59 12.47
N ASN A 240 0.85 11.74 13.40
CA ASN A 240 1.09 11.84 14.84
C ASN A 240 0.87 10.50 15.58
N ARG A 241 0.95 9.38 14.86
CA ARG A 241 0.82 8.04 15.43
C ARG A 241 -0.55 7.73 16.02
N THR A 242 -1.62 8.33 15.50
CA THR A 242 -3.00 8.11 15.95
C THR A 242 -3.82 7.47 14.83
N VAL A 243 -4.61 6.45 15.16
CA VAL A 243 -5.61 5.84 14.30
C VAL A 243 -7.00 6.22 14.80
N GLY A 244 -7.87 6.67 13.90
CA GLY A 244 -9.30 6.83 14.13
C GLY A 244 -10.08 5.79 13.33
N VAL A 245 -11.09 5.17 13.94
CA VAL A 245 -11.99 4.24 13.25
C VAL A 245 -13.40 4.85 13.24
N PHE A 246 -13.96 4.95 12.03
CA PHE A 246 -15.25 5.57 11.77
C PHE A 246 -16.23 4.50 11.26
N SER A 247 -17.48 4.58 11.68
CA SER A 247 -18.54 3.71 11.18
C SER A 247 -19.11 4.17 9.82
N SER A 248 -19.89 3.30 9.18
CA SER A 248 -20.60 3.58 7.92
C SER A 248 -19.66 4.14 6.83
N SER A 249 -18.51 3.49 6.65
CA SER A 249 -17.47 3.88 5.67
C SER A 249 -17.03 5.35 5.77
N GLY A 250 -17.08 5.90 6.98
CA GLY A 250 -16.73 7.29 7.27
C GLY A 250 -17.91 8.25 7.34
N HIS A 251 -19.13 7.87 6.97
CA HIS A 251 -20.33 8.73 7.16
C HIS A 251 -20.75 8.80 8.63
N GLY A 252 -20.47 7.75 9.41
CA GLY A 252 -20.76 7.71 10.83
C GLY A 252 -19.70 8.41 11.68
N PRO A 253 -19.92 8.48 13.00
CA PRO A 253 -18.99 9.09 13.92
C PRO A 253 -17.67 8.31 14.02
N CYS A 254 -16.64 8.96 14.58
CA CYS A 254 -15.44 8.25 15.04
C CYS A 254 -15.81 7.41 16.28
N GLU A 255 -15.91 6.12 16.10
CA GLU A 255 -16.29 5.16 17.15
C GLU A 255 -15.18 5.02 18.20
N THR A 256 -13.94 5.04 17.73
CA THR A 256 -12.76 4.92 18.58
C THR A 256 -11.55 5.58 17.93
N ALA A 257 -10.64 6.05 18.79
CA ALA A 257 -9.33 6.50 18.38
C ALA A 257 -8.28 6.05 19.39
N PHE A 258 -7.12 5.63 18.91
CA PHE A 258 -6.03 5.16 19.74
C PHE A 258 -4.67 5.59 19.18
N SER A 259 -3.66 5.64 20.06
CA SER A 259 -2.28 5.88 19.66
C SER A 259 -1.53 4.57 19.51
N VAL A 260 -0.75 4.44 18.45
CA VAL A 260 0.18 3.31 18.27
C VAL A 260 1.52 3.53 18.99
N ALA A 261 1.75 4.76 19.47
CA ALA A 261 2.93 5.05 20.26
C ALA A 261 2.93 4.23 21.56
N PRO A 262 4.09 3.72 22.01
CA PRO A 262 4.17 3.00 23.26
C PRO A 262 3.73 3.89 24.43
N THR A 263 3.03 3.29 25.39
CA THR A 263 2.63 3.97 26.62
C THR A 263 3.78 3.99 27.63
N HIS A 264 3.76 4.98 28.52
CA HIS A 264 4.76 5.06 29.59
C HIS A 264 4.66 3.81 30.48
N GLY A 265 5.79 3.10 30.62
CA GLY A 265 5.85 1.85 31.39
C GLY A 265 5.61 0.58 30.57
N ASP A 266 5.42 0.67 29.27
CA ASP A 266 5.42 -0.49 28.38
C ASP A 266 6.83 -1.10 28.34
N PRO A 267 7.01 -2.36 28.79
CA PRO A 267 8.32 -3.00 28.82
C PRO A 267 8.93 -3.20 27.43
N GLU A 268 8.10 -3.20 26.39
CA GLU A 268 8.49 -3.37 24.99
C GLU A 268 8.59 -2.04 24.23
N ALA A 269 8.51 -0.90 24.94
CA ALA A 269 8.49 0.43 24.31
C ALA A 269 9.67 0.71 23.37
N SER A 270 10.85 0.14 23.69
CA SER A 270 12.05 0.27 22.85
C SER A 270 12.00 -0.56 21.57
N THR A 271 11.14 -1.57 21.51
CA THR A 271 10.98 -2.47 20.36
C THR A 271 10.10 -1.84 19.28
N TYR A 272 9.13 -1.00 19.67
CA TYR A 272 8.16 -0.40 18.77
C TYR A 272 8.58 1.01 18.37
N SER A 273 9.57 1.09 17.47
CA SER A 273 9.98 2.35 16.86
C SER A 273 8.92 2.84 15.87
N GLY A 274 8.91 4.13 15.59
CA GLY A 274 8.03 4.74 14.60
C GLY A 274 7.83 6.22 14.87
N THR A 275 7.57 6.98 13.80
CA THR A 275 7.42 8.44 13.87
C THR A 275 6.14 8.96 13.21
N GLY A 276 5.28 8.07 12.73
CA GLY A 276 4.01 8.42 12.11
C GLY A 276 3.48 7.34 11.19
N ILE A 277 2.18 7.19 11.13
CA ILE A 277 1.50 6.17 10.33
C ILE A 277 1.63 6.53 8.85
N THR A 278 2.01 5.56 8.03
CA THR A 278 2.13 5.71 6.58
C THR A 278 1.26 4.74 5.80
N SER A 279 0.94 3.58 6.38
CA SER A 279 0.09 2.58 5.74
C SER A 279 -0.84 1.92 6.76
N LEU A 280 -2.06 1.66 6.32
CA LEU A 280 -3.09 0.89 7.00
C LEU A 280 -3.58 -0.19 6.06
N ALA A 281 -3.91 -1.35 6.58
CA ALA A 281 -4.60 -2.39 5.85
C ALA A 281 -5.53 -3.16 6.78
N TRP A 282 -6.81 -3.23 6.42
CA TRP A 282 -7.75 -4.16 7.03
C TRP A 282 -7.47 -5.57 6.51
N THR A 283 -7.63 -6.55 7.36
CA THR A 283 -7.72 -7.93 6.87
C THR A 283 -9.04 -8.13 6.13
N PRO A 284 -9.08 -9.01 5.12
CA PRO A 284 -10.28 -9.21 4.29
C PRO A 284 -11.53 -9.62 5.08
N ASP A 285 -11.34 -10.27 6.24
CA ASP A 285 -12.40 -10.65 7.18
C ASP A 285 -12.79 -9.53 8.16
N GLY A 286 -12.16 -8.35 8.08
CA GLY A 286 -12.39 -7.22 8.98
C GLY A 286 -11.96 -7.44 10.43
N THR A 287 -11.26 -8.55 10.73
CA THR A 287 -10.91 -8.93 12.11
C THR A 287 -9.74 -8.13 12.65
N TYR A 288 -8.73 -7.87 11.82
CA TYR A 288 -7.50 -7.18 12.23
C TYR A 288 -7.28 -5.93 11.41
N LEU A 289 -6.64 -4.94 12.05
CA LEU A 289 -6.12 -3.75 11.42
C LEU A 289 -4.59 -3.76 11.53
N LEU A 290 -3.93 -3.75 10.38
CA LEU A 290 -2.48 -3.65 10.27
C LEU A 290 -2.07 -2.18 10.16
N VAL A 291 -1.02 -1.79 10.91
CA VAL A 291 -0.55 -0.40 10.95
C VAL A 291 0.95 -0.36 10.74
N GLY A 292 1.36 0.26 9.63
CA GLY A 292 2.76 0.54 9.31
C GLY A 292 3.12 1.99 9.61
N GLU A 293 4.31 2.19 10.17
CA GLU A 293 4.85 3.50 10.53
C GLU A 293 6.13 3.83 9.77
N ARG A 294 6.46 5.12 9.71
CA ARG A 294 7.79 5.60 9.28
C ARG A 294 8.83 5.22 10.32
N GLN A 295 10.06 4.94 9.86
CA GLN A 295 11.20 4.63 10.71
C GLN A 295 10.88 3.51 11.71
N SER A 296 10.21 2.47 11.22
CA SER A 296 9.74 1.33 11.99
C SER A 296 10.20 0.03 11.36
N ASP A 297 10.72 -0.89 12.16
CA ASP A 297 11.18 -2.19 11.68
C ASP A 297 10.05 -3.24 11.62
N GLY A 298 8.79 -2.81 11.73
CA GLY A 298 7.71 -3.80 11.70
C GLY A 298 6.33 -3.20 11.46
N ILE A 299 5.33 -4.06 11.61
CA ILE A 299 3.93 -3.75 11.41
C ILE A 299 3.16 -4.14 12.68
N HIS A 300 2.36 -3.22 13.21
CA HIS A 300 1.46 -3.52 14.33
C HIS A 300 0.20 -4.24 13.83
N VAL A 301 -0.25 -5.23 14.59
CA VAL A 301 -1.52 -5.94 14.38
C VAL A 301 -2.46 -5.63 15.54
N TYR A 302 -3.62 -5.06 15.23
CA TYR A 302 -4.65 -4.72 16.21
C TYR A 302 -5.89 -5.60 16.01
N ASP A 303 -6.38 -6.25 17.09
CA ASP A 303 -7.65 -7.00 17.06
C ASP A 303 -8.82 -6.05 17.33
N VAL A 304 -9.68 -5.89 16.31
CA VAL A 304 -10.84 -4.99 16.36
C VAL A 304 -11.88 -5.47 17.38
N ARG A 305 -12.03 -6.79 17.54
CA ARG A 305 -12.97 -7.42 18.46
C ARG A 305 -12.58 -7.18 19.94
N ASN A 306 -11.28 -6.99 20.19
CA ASN A 306 -10.72 -6.75 21.51
C ASN A 306 -10.39 -5.27 21.74
N ARG A 307 -11.33 -4.37 21.45
CA ARG A 307 -11.21 -2.92 21.64
C ARG A 307 -9.95 -2.32 21.01
N LEU A 308 -9.53 -2.86 19.86
CA LEU A 308 -8.31 -2.44 19.17
C LEU A 308 -7.06 -2.56 20.07
N LYS A 309 -6.98 -3.63 20.86
CA LYS A 309 -5.76 -3.98 21.58
C LYS A 309 -4.71 -4.45 20.57
N ARG A 310 -3.47 -3.95 20.69
CA ARG A 310 -2.35 -4.50 19.93
C ARG A 310 -2.19 -5.98 20.29
N LEU A 311 -2.29 -6.84 19.28
CA LEU A 311 -2.15 -8.27 19.40
C LEU A 311 -0.72 -8.70 19.14
N ALA A 312 -0.14 -8.20 18.04
CA ALA A 312 1.15 -8.65 17.58
C ALA A 312 1.99 -7.50 16.97
N TRP A 313 3.27 -7.79 16.83
CA TRP A 313 4.26 -6.99 16.13
C TRP A 313 4.99 -7.87 15.11
N LEU A 314 4.81 -7.60 13.83
CA LEU A 314 5.48 -8.29 12.75
C LEU A 314 6.84 -7.63 12.54
N ALA A 315 7.87 -8.17 13.17
CA ALA A 315 9.22 -7.61 13.22
C ALA A 315 10.07 -8.00 12.00
N GLY A 316 11.18 -7.29 11.80
CA GLY A 316 12.19 -7.63 10.79
C GLY A 316 11.85 -7.17 9.38
N ARG A 317 10.94 -6.20 9.23
CA ARG A 317 10.58 -5.65 7.93
C ARG A 317 11.74 -4.91 7.23
N ASN A 318 12.70 -4.40 8.02
CA ASN A 318 13.77 -3.50 7.54
C ASN A 318 13.21 -2.25 6.85
N ALA A 319 12.43 -1.46 7.59
CA ALA A 319 11.75 -0.28 7.06
C ALA A 319 12.09 1.02 7.82
N LEU A 320 13.36 1.18 8.22
CA LEU A 320 13.85 2.36 8.95
C LEU A 320 14.03 3.57 8.02
N THR A 321 12.97 3.91 7.29
CA THR A 321 12.92 4.99 6.31
C THR A 321 11.77 5.95 6.57
N THR A 322 11.89 7.17 6.04
CA THR A 322 10.78 8.14 5.97
C THR A 322 9.89 7.93 4.74
N GLN A 323 10.30 7.08 3.80
CA GLN A 323 9.52 6.72 2.63
C GLN A 323 8.29 5.90 3.05
N ARG A 324 7.18 6.08 2.34
CA ARG A 324 6.01 5.22 2.50
C ARG A 324 6.32 3.86 1.87
N LEU A 325 6.17 2.80 2.65
CA LEU A 325 6.21 1.43 2.17
C LEU A 325 4.83 0.78 2.39
N GLY A 326 4.28 0.16 1.34
CA GLY A 326 2.96 -0.47 1.36
C GLY A 326 2.90 -1.76 2.18
N ILE A 327 1.70 -2.15 2.58
CA ILE A 327 1.37 -3.44 3.21
C ILE A 327 0.26 -4.06 2.39
N SER A 328 0.37 -5.34 2.07
CA SER A 328 -0.66 -6.11 1.39
C SER A 328 -1.13 -7.27 2.24
N THR A 329 -2.41 -7.58 2.18
CA THR A 329 -3.04 -8.72 2.83
C THR A 329 -3.61 -9.66 1.78
N VAL A 330 -3.34 -10.95 1.90
CA VAL A 330 -3.78 -11.97 0.94
C VAL A 330 -4.48 -13.10 1.68
N PRO A 331 -5.75 -13.34 1.42
CA PRO A 331 -6.41 -14.54 1.91
C PRO A 331 -5.93 -15.75 1.11
N THR A 332 -5.50 -16.79 1.82
CA THR A 332 -5.06 -18.06 1.24
C THR A 332 -5.89 -19.22 1.77
N GLN A 333 -5.72 -20.42 1.20
CA GLN A 333 -6.38 -21.62 1.72
C GLN A 333 -5.92 -21.96 3.14
N SER A 334 -4.69 -21.60 3.49
CA SER A 334 -4.09 -21.82 4.82
C SER A 334 -4.36 -20.70 5.81
N GLY A 335 -5.05 -19.63 5.40
CA GLY A 335 -5.40 -18.50 6.25
C GLY A 335 -5.08 -17.15 5.61
N LEU A 336 -4.43 -16.27 6.35
CA LEU A 336 -4.08 -14.91 5.94
C LEU A 336 -2.57 -14.75 5.83
N GLU A 337 -2.12 -14.13 4.76
CA GLU A 337 -0.73 -13.70 4.60
C GLU A 337 -0.64 -12.17 4.57
N VAL A 338 0.41 -11.64 5.21
CA VAL A 338 0.78 -10.23 5.17
C VAL A 338 2.10 -10.10 4.45
N TRP A 339 2.13 -9.29 3.41
CA TRP A 339 3.29 -9.07 2.55
C TRP A 339 3.75 -7.62 2.62
N ALA A 340 5.06 -7.39 2.74
CA ALA A 340 5.62 -6.05 2.78
C ALA A 340 7.05 -6.00 2.28
N GLY A 341 7.37 -4.94 1.54
CA GLY A 341 8.73 -4.65 1.10
C GLY A 341 9.57 -4.00 2.18
N GLY A 342 10.90 -4.21 2.12
CA GLY A 342 11.92 -3.59 2.96
C GLY A 342 12.81 -2.61 2.18
N MET A 343 13.70 -1.93 2.88
CA MET A 343 14.72 -1.04 2.29
C MET A 343 15.87 -1.80 1.60
N ASP A 344 16.02 -3.07 1.93
CA ASP A 344 17.04 -3.99 1.46
C ASP A 344 16.69 -4.70 0.14
N GLY A 345 15.58 -4.32 -0.50
CA GLY A 345 15.12 -4.96 -1.74
C GLY A 345 14.43 -6.29 -1.53
N VAL A 346 14.22 -6.71 -0.28
CA VAL A 346 13.59 -7.97 0.10
C VAL A 346 12.10 -7.76 0.35
N VAL A 347 11.29 -8.70 -0.09
CA VAL A 347 9.87 -8.79 0.26
C VAL A 347 9.68 -9.87 1.30
N ARG A 348 8.98 -9.54 2.38
CA ARG A 348 8.75 -10.42 3.52
C ARG A 348 7.31 -10.79 3.69
N MET A 349 7.07 -12.00 4.17
CA MET A 349 5.75 -12.59 4.38
C MET A 349 5.60 -13.07 5.82
N TRP A 350 4.47 -12.72 6.43
CA TRP A 350 4.02 -13.25 7.73
C TRP A 350 2.71 -13.99 7.54
N GLN A 351 2.67 -15.24 7.99
CA GLN A 351 1.50 -16.10 7.87
C GLN A 351 0.67 -16.07 9.14
N ASN A 352 -0.65 -15.90 8.99
CA ASN A 352 -1.63 -15.95 10.07
C ASN A 352 -1.28 -15.04 11.28
N PRO A 353 -0.94 -13.76 11.08
CA PRO A 353 -0.42 -12.91 12.14
C PRO A 353 -1.38 -12.70 13.32
N GLY A 354 -2.67 -13.02 13.14
CA GLY A 354 -3.70 -12.94 14.17
C GLY A 354 -3.76 -14.13 15.12
N LEU A 355 -3.03 -15.21 14.86
CA LEU A 355 -3.07 -16.43 15.70
C LEU A 355 -2.14 -16.37 16.91
N LEU A 356 -1.11 -15.55 16.89
CA LEU A 356 -0.08 -15.47 17.94
C LEU A 356 0.00 -14.06 18.51
N GLU A 357 0.13 -13.96 19.82
CA GLU A 357 0.43 -12.70 20.50
C GLU A 357 1.93 -12.40 20.50
N GLY A 358 2.28 -11.11 20.53
CA GLY A 358 3.65 -10.65 20.69
C GLY A 358 4.43 -10.50 19.39
N MET A 359 5.76 -10.62 19.48
CA MET A 359 6.66 -10.42 18.34
C MET A 359 6.68 -11.65 17.44
N GLN A 360 6.52 -11.43 16.13
CA GLN A 360 6.56 -12.46 15.11
C GLN A 360 7.63 -12.12 14.06
N LYS A 361 8.44 -13.09 13.70
CA LYS A 361 9.40 -12.98 12.60
C LYS A 361 8.73 -13.34 11.27
N PRO A 362 9.30 -12.92 10.13
CA PRO A 362 8.81 -13.38 8.82
C PRO A 362 8.82 -14.90 8.72
N ASN A 363 7.80 -15.48 8.08
CA ASN A 363 7.73 -16.88 7.72
C ASN A 363 8.42 -17.17 6.38
N GLY A 364 8.52 -16.14 5.51
CA GLY A 364 9.21 -16.21 4.23
C GLY A 364 9.86 -14.89 3.87
N GLU A 365 10.98 -14.96 3.18
CA GLU A 365 11.73 -13.83 2.65
C GLU A 365 12.04 -14.10 1.18
N LEU A 366 11.68 -13.17 0.29
CA LEU A 366 12.00 -13.20 -1.12
C LEU A 366 13.18 -12.26 -1.37
N GLU A 367 14.37 -12.84 -1.40
CA GLU A 367 15.61 -12.11 -1.64
C GLU A 367 15.86 -11.89 -3.14
N GLY A 368 16.69 -10.90 -3.47
CA GLY A 368 17.12 -10.63 -4.85
C GLY A 368 16.03 -10.09 -5.77
N MET A 369 14.87 -9.71 -5.25
CA MET A 369 13.79 -9.16 -6.07
C MET A 369 14.15 -7.79 -6.64
N HIS A 370 14.75 -6.94 -5.81
CA HIS A 370 15.17 -5.59 -6.20
C HIS A 370 16.55 -5.25 -5.61
N GLY A 371 17.25 -4.32 -6.27
CA GLY A 371 18.51 -3.77 -5.79
C GLY A 371 18.33 -2.51 -4.93
N ASP A 372 17.10 -2.07 -4.67
CA ASP A 372 16.77 -0.86 -3.89
C ASP A 372 15.48 -1.09 -3.08
N ALA A 373 15.09 -0.11 -2.24
CA ALA A 373 13.92 -0.19 -1.39
C ALA A 373 12.64 -0.56 -2.16
N VAL A 374 11.89 -1.55 -1.66
CA VAL A 374 10.62 -1.98 -2.24
C VAL A 374 9.49 -1.16 -1.64
N SER A 375 8.95 -0.22 -2.41
CA SER A 375 7.89 0.69 -1.95
C SER A 375 6.51 0.04 -1.91
N SER A 376 6.25 -0.92 -2.79
CA SER A 376 5.01 -1.70 -2.83
C SER A 376 5.29 -3.15 -3.22
N ALA A 377 4.57 -4.07 -2.56
CA ALA A 377 4.44 -5.46 -2.96
C ALA A 377 2.93 -5.76 -2.93
N VAL A 378 2.30 -5.81 -4.09
CA VAL A 378 0.84 -5.93 -4.24
C VAL A 378 0.49 -7.17 -5.03
N TRP A 379 -0.54 -7.89 -4.56
CA TRP A 379 -1.01 -9.09 -5.21
C TRP A 379 -2.11 -8.80 -6.22
N HIS A 380 -2.07 -9.52 -7.30
CA HIS A 380 -3.15 -9.56 -8.29
C HIS A 380 -4.44 -10.05 -7.62
N PRO A 381 -5.62 -9.46 -7.92
CA PRO A 381 -6.88 -9.87 -7.31
C PRO A 381 -7.21 -11.35 -7.45
N GLY A 382 -6.75 -12.01 -8.51
CA GLY A 382 -6.85 -13.46 -8.71
C GLY A 382 -5.80 -14.30 -7.99
N GLY A 383 -4.85 -13.69 -7.26
CA GLY A 383 -3.82 -14.39 -6.48
C GLY A 383 -2.71 -15.08 -7.28
N ALA A 384 -2.69 -14.92 -8.62
CA ALA A 384 -1.74 -15.65 -9.47
C ALA A 384 -0.34 -15.03 -9.50
N VAL A 385 -0.22 -13.72 -9.35
CA VAL A 385 1.03 -12.97 -9.48
C VAL A 385 1.12 -11.83 -8.46
N MET A 386 2.34 -11.44 -8.14
CA MET A 386 2.64 -10.29 -7.32
C MET A 386 3.37 -9.22 -8.15
N ALA A 387 2.97 -7.96 -8.03
CA ALA A 387 3.71 -6.83 -8.56
C ALA A 387 4.49 -6.13 -7.45
N THR A 388 5.76 -5.84 -7.72
CA THR A 388 6.63 -5.09 -6.81
C THR A 388 7.20 -3.88 -7.52
N CYS A 389 7.37 -2.78 -6.81
CA CYS A 389 8.05 -1.63 -7.36
C CYS A 389 9.09 -1.09 -6.37
N SER A 390 10.17 -0.54 -6.93
CA SER A 390 11.34 -0.18 -6.15
C SER A 390 11.86 1.22 -6.42
N GLY A 391 12.76 1.62 -5.56
CA GLY A 391 13.54 2.82 -5.61
C GLY A 391 13.31 3.75 -4.43
N GLN A 392 14.22 4.69 -4.26
CA GLN A 392 14.18 5.67 -3.17
C GLN A 392 14.68 7.04 -3.61
N ARG A 393 14.30 8.07 -2.87
CA ARG A 393 14.80 9.42 -3.08
C ARG A 393 16.24 9.50 -2.56
N ARG A 394 17.14 9.97 -3.43
CA ARG A 394 18.52 10.28 -3.10
C ARG A 394 18.74 11.78 -3.23
N PHE A 395 19.62 12.34 -2.40
CA PHE A 395 20.04 13.72 -2.46
C PHE A 395 21.46 13.76 -3.03
N ASP A 396 21.74 14.76 -3.90
CA ASP A 396 23.02 14.86 -4.63
C ASP A 396 24.25 15.05 -3.72
N ASP A 397 24.05 15.31 -2.42
CA ASP A 397 25.13 15.47 -1.43
C ASP A 397 25.72 14.13 -0.94
N ASP A 398 25.12 13.00 -1.31
CA ASP A 398 25.56 11.66 -0.90
C ASP A 398 26.63 11.06 -1.86
N ASP A 399 27.01 11.78 -2.94
CA ASP A 399 27.93 11.29 -3.98
C ASP A 399 29.42 11.65 -3.74
N ASP A 400 29.76 12.37 -2.65
CA ASP A 400 31.13 12.92 -2.46
C ASP A 400 32.08 12.05 -1.61
N ASP A 401 31.68 10.87 -1.13
CA ASP A 401 32.57 10.02 -0.36
C ASP A 401 32.78 8.62 -0.99
N GLU A 402 34.03 8.47 -1.48
CA GLU A 402 34.74 7.24 -1.78
C GLU A 402 34.41 6.52 -3.12
N GLU A 403 35.44 6.45 -3.96
CA GLU A 403 35.65 5.46 -5.02
C GLU A 403 35.60 4.02 -4.43
N ASP A 404 34.44 3.62 -3.87
CA ASP A 404 34.15 2.23 -3.61
C ASP A 404 33.62 1.62 -4.92
N ASP A 405 34.40 0.72 -5.51
CA ASP A 405 34.17 -0.02 -6.76
C ASP A 405 32.92 -0.92 -6.69
N ASN A 406 32.07 -0.70 -5.69
CA ASN A 406 30.75 -1.29 -5.53
C ASN A 406 29.68 -0.25 -5.91
N THR A 407 29.56 0.02 -7.24
CA THR A 407 28.44 0.77 -7.80
C THR A 407 27.17 0.04 -7.38
N THR A 408 26.59 0.47 -6.26
CA THR A 408 25.27 0.02 -5.80
C THR A 408 24.30 0.27 -6.95
N ARG A 409 23.94 -0.81 -7.66
CA ARG A 409 23.01 -0.76 -8.81
C ARG A 409 21.73 -0.10 -8.32
N ARG A 410 21.49 1.11 -8.80
CA ARG A 410 20.21 1.81 -8.60
C ARG A 410 19.13 0.98 -9.29
N ASP A 411 18.14 0.50 -8.55
CA ASP A 411 17.00 -0.23 -9.10
C ASP A 411 15.73 0.58 -8.87
N ASN A 412 15.21 1.20 -9.92
CA ASN A 412 13.91 1.86 -9.95
C ASN A 412 13.02 1.18 -11.00
N SER A 413 12.47 0.06 -10.64
CA SER A 413 11.72 -0.80 -11.55
C SER A 413 10.35 -1.20 -10.99
N LEU A 414 9.44 -1.49 -11.90
CA LEU A 414 8.23 -2.27 -11.66
C LEU A 414 8.49 -3.68 -12.19
N LYS A 415 8.27 -4.69 -11.37
CA LYS A 415 8.42 -6.10 -11.74
C LYS A 415 7.18 -6.89 -11.34
N VAL A 416 6.86 -7.91 -12.13
CA VAL A 416 5.77 -8.86 -11.87
C VAL A 416 6.35 -10.26 -11.73
N TRP A 417 5.88 -10.99 -10.73
CA TRP A 417 6.44 -12.26 -10.28
C TRP A 417 5.37 -13.32 -10.14
N THR A 418 5.72 -14.56 -10.43
CA THR A 418 5.07 -15.75 -9.86
C THR A 418 5.83 -16.16 -8.61
N VAL A 419 5.11 -16.57 -7.55
CA VAL A 419 5.69 -16.91 -6.24
C VAL A 419 5.19 -18.28 -5.79
#